data_0ea62085de80d6aac848a0d90bc75cce
#
_entry.id   0ea62085de80d6aac848a0d90bc75cce
#
_cell.length_a   1.000
_cell.length_b   1.000
_cell.length_c   1.000
_cell.angle_alpha   90.00
_cell.angle_beta   90.00
_cell.angle_gamma   90.00
#
_symmetry.space_group_name_H-M   'P 1'
#
loop_
_entity.id
_entity.type
_entity.pdbx_description
1 polymer ?
#
loop_
_entity_poly.entity_id
_entity_poly.type
_entity_poly.pdbx_seq_one_letter_code
_entity_poly.pdbx_strand_id
1 'polypeptide(L)'
;MINSEKRNLAPRIMVVDDEADITLELSVVLEENGFKVDPFNDALLALENFKPDLYDLLILDIKMPKMNGFELYNQIKKIDAKVKTMFLTALTELQEYEAFRKEVFPKLGERYFVPKPIENEELIKRVNKILSQIKNNDI
;
A
#
# COMPACT_ATOMS: atom_id res chain seq x y z
N MET A 1 -17.42 13.69 -20.19
CA MET A 1 -17.89 12.36 -19.78
C MET A 1 -17.24 11.94 -18.48
N ILE A 2 -18.04 11.46 -17.57
CA ILE A 2 -17.56 11.06 -16.25
C ILE A 2 -16.44 10.02 -16.33
N ASN A 3 -16.58 9.04 -17.22
CA ASN A 3 -15.58 7.99 -17.38
C ASN A 3 -14.24 8.51 -17.92
N SER A 4 -14.28 9.52 -18.79
CA SER A 4 -13.06 10.13 -19.30
C SER A 4 -12.30 10.87 -18.20
N GLU A 5 -13.03 11.61 -17.38
CA GLU A 5 -12.43 12.32 -16.25
C GLU A 5 -11.80 11.34 -15.25
N LYS A 6 -12.52 10.26 -14.97
CA LYS A 6 -12.02 9.24 -14.04
C LYS A 6 -10.76 8.57 -14.55
N ARG A 7 -10.68 8.30 -15.86
CA ARG A 7 -9.49 7.71 -16.46
C ARG A 7 -8.31 8.67 -16.50
N ASN A 8 -8.56 9.97 -16.49
CA ASN A 8 -7.50 10.97 -16.51
C ASN A 8 -6.98 11.32 -15.12
N LEU A 9 -7.66 10.84 -14.08
CA LEU A 9 -7.20 11.05 -12.72
C LEU A 9 -6.05 10.11 -12.40
N ALA A 10 -4.99 10.67 -11.84
CA ALA A 10 -3.87 9.86 -11.39
C ALA A 10 -4.30 8.93 -10.26
N PRO A 11 -3.81 7.68 -10.23
CA PRO A 11 -4.06 6.81 -9.09
C PRO A 11 -3.53 7.43 -7.81
N ARG A 12 -4.25 7.22 -6.73
CA ARG A 12 -3.87 7.75 -5.43
C ARG A 12 -3.42 6.61 -4.51
N ILE A 13 -2.29 6.83 -3.88
CA ILE A 13 -1.63 5.83 -3.02
C ILE A 13 -1.45 6.40 -1.63
N MET A 14 -1.86 5.62 -0.61
CA MET A 14 -1.57 5.95 0.77
C MET A 14 -0.31 5.19 1.17
N VAL A 15 0.68 5.89 1.68
CA VAL A 15 1.94 5.30 2.14
C VAL A 15 2.04 5.47 3.64
N VAL A 16 2.21 4.37 4.37
CA VAL A 16 2.29 4.41 5.84
C VAL A 16 3.55 3.70 6.32
N ASP A 17 4.43 4.45 6.97
CA ASP A 17 5.67 3.96 7.55
C ASP A 17 6.07 4.91 8.66
N ASP A 18 6.43 4.38 9.83
CA ASP A 18 6.78 5.24 10.96
C ASP A 18 8.10 5.99 10.78
N GLU A 19 8.89 5.62 9.77
CA GLU A 19 10.12 6.33 9.43
C GLU A 19 9.84 7.41 8.37
N ALA A 20 9.95 8.68 8.77
CA ALA A 20 9.63 9.80 7.88
C ALA A 20 10.48 9.85 6.62
N ASP A 21 11.74 9.42 6.71
CA ASP A 21 12.63 9.40 5.54
C ASP A 21 12.11 8.44 4.48
N ILE A 22 11.54 7.31 4.89
CA ILE A 22 11.01 6.31 3.97
C ILE A 22 9.77 6.82 3.27
N THR A 23 8.82 7.40 4.02
CA THR A 23 7.62 7.95 3.38
C THR A 23 7.96 9.08 2.43
N LEU A 24 8.97 9.90 2.76
CA LEU A 24 9.41 10.97 1.88
C LEU A 24 10.00 10.42 0.57
N GLU A 25 10.92 9.46 0.67
CA GLU A 25 11.52 8.85 -0.51
C GLU A 25 10.48 8.19 -1.41
N LEU A 26 9.58 7.42 -0.81
CA LEU A 26 8.52 6.75 -1.58
C LEU A 26 7.61 7.76 -2.26
N SER A 27 7.25 8.84 -1.54
CA SER A 27 6.39 9.88 -2.09
C SER A 27 7.02 10.54 -3.31
N VAL A 28 8.30 10.89 -3.22
CA VAL A 28 9.01 11.53 -4.33
C VAL A 28 9.02 10.63 -5.57
N VAL A 29 9.40 9.36 -5.39
CA VAL A 29 9.49 8.41 -6.52
C VAL A 29 8.12 8.17 -7.14
N LEU A 30 7.11 7.99 -6.33
CA LEU A 30 5.76 7.72 -6.83
C LEU A 30 5.18 8.95 -7.54
N GLU A 31 5.36 10.14 -6.98
CA GLU A 31 4.89 11.36 -7.60
C GLU A 31 5.58 11.65 -8.92
N GLU A 32 6.88 11.38 -9.02
CA GLU A 32 7.63 11.52 -10.27
C GLU A 32 7.10 10.58 -11.36
N ASN A 33 6.43 9.50 -10.97
CA ASN A 33 5.87 8.53 -11.90
C ASN A 33 4.36 8.69 -12.09
N GLY A 34 3.81 9.82 -11.70
CA GLY A 34 2.43 10.18 -12.04
C GLY A 34 1.38 9.77 -11.02
N PHE A 35 1.78 9.31 -9.84
CA PHE A 35 0.83 8.93 -8.79
C PHE A 35 0.61 10.08 -7.82
N LYS A 36 -0.57 10.14 -7.22
CA LYS A 36 -0.83 11.02 -6.09
C LYS A 36 -0.55 10.25 -4.82
N VAL A 37 0.10 10.89 -3.85
CA VAL A 37 0.55 10.20 -2.64
C VAL A 37 0.12 10.97 -1.40
N ASP A 38 -0.46 10.24 -0.45
CA ASP A 38 -0.75 10.77 0.88
C ASP A 38 0.11 9.97 1.88
N PRO A 39 1.20 10.57 2.39
CA PRO A 39 2.09 9.87 3.33
C PRO A 39 1.64 10.06 4.78
N PHE A 40 1.79 8.99 5.56
CA PHE A 40 1.51 9.02 7.00
C PHE A 40 2.62 8.28 7.74
N ASN A 41 3.02 8.84 8.88
CA ASN A 41 4.06 8.23 9.72
C ASN A 41 3.49 7.61 10.99
N ASP A 42 2.17 7.47 11.06
CA ASP A 42 1.47 6.93 12.21
C ASP A 42 0.25 6.16 11.69
N ALA A 43 0.14 4.90 12.12
CA ALA A 43 -0.94 4.04 11.64
C ALA A 43 -2.33 4.51 12.06
N LEU A 44 -2.45 5.02 13.28
CA LEU A 44 -3.74 5.53 13.76
C LEU A 44 -4.18 6.76 12.98
N LEU A 45 -3.23 7.64 12.68
CA LEU A 45 -3.51 8.83 11.89
C LEU A 45 -3.91 8.46 10.46
N ALA A 46 -3.24 7.46 9.89
CA ALA A 46 -3.60 6.96 8.56
C ALA A 46 -5.04 6.41 8.54
N LEU A 47 -5.38 5.62 9.54
CA LEU A 47 -6.73 5.06 9.66
C LEU A 47 -7.78 6.16 9.80
N GLU A 48 -7.49 7.15 10.62
CA GLU A 48 -8.37 8.30 10.87
C GLU A 48 -8.64 9.10 9.59
N ASN A 49 -7.66 9.17 8.70
CA ASN A 49 -7.76 9.93 7.46
C ASN A 49 -8.15 9.08 6.25
N PHE A 50 -8.27 7.77 6.41
CA PHE A 50 -8.67 6.91 5.32
C PHE A 50 -10.13 7.15 4.94
N LYS A 51 -10.39 7.22 3.62
CA LYS A 51 -11.75 7.37 3.10
C LYS A 51 -12.00 6.30 2.05
N PRO A 52 -13.20 5.68 2.06
CA PRO A 52 -13.51 4.67 1.05
C PRO A 52 -13.51 5.28 -0.36
N ASP A 53 -13.12 4.48 -1.32
CA ASP A 53 -13.07 4.83 -2.74
C ASP A 53 -12.09 5.94 -3.10
N LEU A 54 -11.28 6.41 -2.15
CA LEU A 54 -10.29 7.45 -2.41
C LEU A 54 -8.96 6.88 -2.91
N TYR A 55 -8.54 5.74 -2.37
CA TYR A 55 -7.22 5.17 -2.66
C TYR A 55 -7.31 3.95 -3.55
N ASP A 56 -6.38 3.87 -4.49
CA ASP A 56 -6.23 2.71 -5.37
C ASP A 56 -5.29 1.66 -4.77
N LEU A 57 -4.34 2.11 -3.94
CA LEU A 57 -3.34 1.24 -3.36
C LEU A 57 -2.89 1.77 -2.01
N LEU A 58 -2.64 0.84 -1.09
CA LEU A 58 -1.97 1.12 0.18
C LEU A 58 -0.57 0.53 0.12
N ILE A 59 0.42 1.28 0.56
CA ILE A 59 1.77 0.75 0.79
C ILE A 59 2.03 0.88 2.29
N LEU A 60 2.11 -0.25 2.96
CA LEU A 60 2.16 -0.29 4.43
C LEU A 60 3.42 -0.98 4.92
N ASP A 61 4.11 -0.35 5.87
CA ASP A 61 5.10 -1.04 6.68
C ASP A 61 4.38 -1.94 7.68
N ILE A 62 5.03 -3.03 8.10
CA ILE A 62 4.42 -3.97 9.04
C ILE A 62 4.66 -3.54 10.47
N LYS A 63 5.93 -3.33 10.84
CA LYS A 63 6.29 -3.07 12.24
C LYS A 63 6.25 -1.57 12.55
N MET A 64 5.18 -1.15 13.20
CA MET A 64 4.97 0.24 13.59
C MET A 64 4.46 0.29 15.02
N PRO A 65 4.74 1.40 15.77
CA PRO A 65 4.19 1.56 17.12
C PRO A 65 2.66 1.60 17.12
N LYS A 66 2.07 1.16 18.21
CA LYS A 66 0.62 1.22 18.50
C LYS A 66 -0.23 0.29 17.64
N MET A 67 -0.06 0.28 16.33
CA MET A 67 -0.82 -0.55 15.41
C MET A 67 0.12 -0.97 14.29
N ASN A 68 0.27 -2.28 14.07
CA ASN A 68 1.13 -2.76 12.98
C ASN A 68 0.39 -2.73 11.64
N GLY A 69 1.13 -2.99 10.56
CA GLY A 69 0.57 -2.92 9.22
C GLY A 69 -0.57 -3.88 8.95
N PHE A 70 -0.53 -5.07 9.55
CA PHE A 70 -1.60 -6.05 9.38
C PHE A 70 -2.87 -5.60 10.08
N GLU A 71 -2.73 -5.05 11.28
CA GLU A 71 -3.87 -4.52 12.01
C GLU A 71 -4.51 -3.34 11.27
N LEU A 72 -3.66 -2.45 10.74
CA LEU A 72 -4.14 -1.34 9.93
C LEU A 72 -4.87 -1.84 8.69
N TYR A 73 -4.28 -2.80 7.99
CA TYR A 73 -4.90 -3.43 6.82
C TYR A 73 -6.29 -3.96 7.16
N ASN A 74 -6.40 -4.71 8.25
CA ASN A 74 -7.69 -5.29 8.66
C ASN A 74 -8.75 -4.22 8.93
N GLN A 75 -8.35 -3.13 9.57
CA GLN A 75 -9.29 -2.04 9.84
C GLN A 75 -9.72 -1.34 8.55
N ILE A 76 -8.79 -1.09 7.65
CA ILE A 76 -9.10 -0.44 6.38
C ILE A 76 -10.00 -1.31 5.50
N LYS A 77 -9.76 -2.63 5.48
CA LYS A 77 -10.59 -3.54 4.67
C LYS A 77 -12.05 -3.58 5.12
N LYS A 78 -12.32 -3.26 6.37
CA LYS A 78 -13.70 -3.13 6.85
C LYS A 78 -14.40 -1.90 6.28
N ILE A 79 -13.62 -0.88 5.95
CA ILE A 79 -14.13 0.37 5.39
C ILE A 79 -14.22 0.28 3.87
N ASP A 80 -13.21 -0.29 3.23
CA ASP A 80 -13.13 -0.41 1.78
C ASP A 80 -12.49 -1.76 1.43
N ALA A 81 -13.32 -2.72 1.06
CA ALA A 81 -12.87 -4.08 0.76
C ALA A 81 -12.10 -4.17 -0.56
N LYS A 82 -12.22 -3.16 -1.41
CA LYS A 82 -11.65 -3.19 -2.77
C LYS A 82 -10.21 -2.68 -2.85
N VAL A 83 -9.75 -1.91 -1.86
CA VAL A 83 -8.43 -1.31 -1.93
C VAL A 83 -7.35 -2.39 -1.92
N LYS A 84 -6.38 -2.25 -2.82
CA LYS A 84 -5.25 -3.18 -2.88
C LYS A 84 -4.17 -2.73 -1.91
N THR A 85 -3.36 -3.68 -1.46
CA THR A 85 -2.35 -3.39 -0.44
C THR A 85 -1.04 -4.08 -0.78
N MET A 86 0.06 -3.35 -0.66
CA MET A 86 1.41 -3.87 -0.75
C MET A 86 2.09 -3.62 0.59
N PHE A 87 2.67 -4.68 1.17
CA PHE A 87 3.42 -4.56 2.42
C PHE A 87 4.90 -4.43 2.10
N LEU A 88 5.51 -3.37 2.60
CA LEU A 88 6.92 -3.07 2.39
C LEU A 88 7.62 -3.15 3.74
N THR A 89 8.46 -4.18 3.94
CA THR A 89 9.00 -4.48 5.25
C THR A 89 10.39 -5.11 5.18
N ALA A 90 11.15 -5.04 6.27
CA ALA A 90 12.42 -5.73 6.37
C ALA A 90 12.19 -7.25 6.41
N LEU A 91 13.12 -8.02 5.80
CA LEU A 91 12.99 -9.48 5.76
C LEU A 91 12.89 -10.10 7.15
N THR A 92 13.65 -9.56 8.11
CA THR A 92 13.61 -10.04 9.49
C THR A 92 12.23 -9.85 10.11
N GLU A 93 11.60 -8.73 9.84
CA GLU A 93 10.25 -8.45 10.32
C GLU A 93 9.22 -9.36 9.65
N LEU A 94 9.40 -9.64 8.37
CA LEU A 94 8.51 -10.54 7.64
C LEU A 94 8.55 -11.94 8.23
N GLN A 95 9.74 -12.45 8.58
CA GLN A 95 9.89 -13.76 9.22
C GLN A 95 9.17 -13.80 10.56
N GLU A 96 9.29 -12.74 11.34
CA GLU A 96 8.62 -12.62 12.63
C GLU A 96 7.10 -12.73 12.49
N TYR A 97 6.54 -12.22 11.41
CA TYR A 97 5.11 -12.23 11.15
C TYR A 97 4.66 -13.36 10.21
N GLU A 98 5.52 -14.32 9.92
CA GLU A 98 5.24 -15.39 8.95
C GLU A 98 3.93 -16.14 9.23
N ALA A 99 3.74 -16.57 10.46
CA ALA A 99 2.54 -17.33 10.84
C ALA A 99 1.29 -16.46 10.70
N PHE A 100 1.38 -15.20 11.11
CA PHE A 100 0.28 -14.27 11.01
C PHE A 100 -0.07 -14.00 9.55
N ARG A 101 0.95 -13.83 8.72
CA ARG A 101 0.79 -13.61 7.28
C ARG A 101 0.03 -14.75 6.62
N LYS A 102 0.40 -15.97 6.93
CA LYS A 102 -0.25 -17.17 6.36
C LYS A 102 -1.71 -17.29 6.74
N GLU A 103 -2.02 -16.90 7.97
CA GLU A 103 -3.39 -16.97 8.47
C GLU A 103 -4.27 -15.87 7.86
N VAL A 104 -3.76 -14.65 7.79
CA VAL A 104 -4.54 -13.48 7.43
C VAL A 104 -4.58 -13.25 5.91
N PHE A 105 -3.49 -13.62 5.21
CA PHE A 105 -3.36 -13.33 3.78
C PHE A 105 -3.03 -14.55 2.93
N PRO A 106 -3.78 -15.65 3.08
CA PRO A 106 -3.44 -16.87 2.32
C PRO A 106 -3.53 -16.70 0.81
N LYS A 107 -4.30 -15.72 0.34
CA LYS A 107 -4.52 -15.49 -1.10
C LYS A 107 -3.67 -14.38 -1.70
N LEU A 108 -2.99 -13.56 -0.89
CA LEU A 108 -2.22 -12.45 -1.42
C LEU A 108 -0.94 -12.89 -2.13
N GLY A 109 -0.32 -13.97 -1.63
CA GLY A 109 0.91 -14.45 -2.22
C GLY A 109 2.09 -13.52 -1.96
N GLU A 110 3.24 -13.90 -2.49
CA GLU A 110 4.49 -13.19 -2.24
C GLU A 110 4.58 -11.84 -2.94
N ARG A 111 3.83 -11.64 -4.01
CA ARG A 111 3.91 -10.41 -4.80
C ARG A 111 3.45 -9.16 -4.07
N TYR A 112 2.68 -9.32 -3.02
CA TYR A 112 2.20 -8.20 -2.21
C TYR A 112 3.08 -7.94 -1.00
N PHE A 113 4.13 -8.73 -0.80
CA PHE A 113 5.10 -8.56 0.27
C PHE A 113 6.45 -8.25 -0.35
N VAL A 114 6.94 -7.05 -0.12
CA VAL A 114 8.16 -6.56 -0.76
C VAL A 114 9.18 -6.23 0.31
N PRO A 115 10.38 -6.84 0.25
CA PRO A 115 11.43 -6.55 1.24
C PRO A 115 12.05 -5.18 1.05
N LYS A 116 12.36 -4.52 2.14
CA LYS A 116 13.15 -3.29 2.14
C LYS A 116 14.65 -3.64 2.20
N PRO A 117 15.52 -2.83 1.60
CA PRO A 117 15.21 -1.70 0.72
C PRO A 117 14.75 -2.18 -0.65
N ILE A 118 13.99 -1.37 -1.37
CA ILE A 118 13.58 -1.67 -2.73
C ILE A 118 14.06 -0.57 -3.66
N GLU A 119 14.58 -0.94 -4.82
CA GLU A 119 15.02 0.02 -5.81
C GLU A 119 13.82 0.70 -6.46
N ASN A 120 14.00 1.96 -6.87
CA ASN A 120 12.92 2.77 -7.40
C ASN A 120 12.23 2.14 -8.62
N GLU A 121 13.00 1.60 -9.54
CA GLU A 121 12.44 0.96 -10.74
C GLU A 121 11.61 -0.26 -10.39
N GLU A 122 12.08 -1.06 -9.45
CA GLU A 122 11.36 -2.25 -9.02
C GLU A 122 10.07 -1.87 -8.27
N LEU A 123 10.11 -0.83 -7.46
CA LEU A 123 8.93 -0.33 -6.77
C LEU A 123 7.83 0.04 -7.77
N ILE A 124 8.17 0.87 -8.76
CA ILE A 124 7.22 1.34 -9.76
C ILE A 124 6.68 0.18 -10.59
N LYS A 125 7.53 -0.77 -10.94
CA LYS A 125 7.11 -1.96 -11.67
C LYS A 125 6.06 -2.76 -10.89
N ARG A 126 6.29 -2.94 -9.60
CA ARG A 126 5.36 -3.69 -8.76
C ARG A 126 4.04 -2.94 -8.56
N VAL A 127 4.12 -1.63 -8.35
CA VAL A 127 2.92 -0.79 -8.23
C VAL A 127 2.06 -0.90 -9.49
N ASN A 128 2.69 -0.73 -10.65
CA ASN A 128 1.98 -0.81 -11.92
C ASN A 128 1.36 -2.19 -12.14
N LYS A 129 2.05 -3.25 -11.73
CA LYS A 129 1.54 -4.60 -11.87
C LYS A 129 0.29 -4.82 -11.01
N ILE A 130 0.31 -4.34 -9.78
CA ILE A 130 -0.84 -4.47 -8.89
C ILE A 130 -2.04 -3.69 -9.45
N LEU A 131 -1.81 -2.46 -9.89
CA LEU A 131 -2.87 -1.63 -10.47
C LEU A 131 -3.44 -2.23 -11.76
N SER A 132 -2.60 -2.85 -12.58
CA SER A 132 -3.05 -3.54 -13.79
C SER A 132 -3.92 -4.74 -13.47
N GLN A 133 -3.63 -5.47 -12.40
CA GLN A 133 -4.43 -6.62 -11.99
C GLN A 133 -5.82 -6.21 -11.55
N ILE A 134 -5.96 -5.02 -10.97
CA ILE A 134 -7.27 -4.48 -10.63
C ILE A 134 -8.13 -4.35 -11.89
N LYS A 135 -7.56 -3.80 -12.95
CA LYS A 135 -8.24 -3.65 -14.24
C LYS A 135 -8.62 -4.99 -14.85
N ASN A 136 -7.72 -5.96 -14.77
CA ASN A 136 -7.95 -7.29 -15.34
C ASN A 136 -9.07 -8.02 -14.61
N ASN A 137 -9.19 -7.81 -13.32
CA ASN A 137 -10.24 -8.45 -12.53
C ASN A 137 -11.61 -7.82 -12.75
N ASP A 138 -11.65 -6.60 -13.25
CA ASP A 138 -12.90 -5.90 -13.55
C ASP A 138 -13.53 -6.35 -14.87
N ILE A 139 -12.77 -7.06 -15.66
CA ILE A 139 -13.26 -7.61 -16.93
C ILE A 139 -13.88 -8.98 -16.71
#